data_cfeda12383cb042297415d4b2a50af43
#
_entry.id   cfeda12383cb042297415d4b2a50af43
#
_cell.length_a   1.000
_cell.length_b   1.000
_cell.length_c   1.000
_cell.angle_alpha   90.00
_cell.angle_beta   90.00
_cell.angle_gamma   90.00
#
_symmetry.space_group_name_H-M   'P 1'
#
loop_
_entity.id
_entity.type
_entity.pdbx_description
1 polymer ?
#
loop_
_entity_poly.entity_id
_entity_poly.type
_entity_poly.pdbx_seq_one_letter_code
_entity_poly.pdbx_strand_id
1 'polypeptide(L)'
;MNPALKSWNIDVSVLIIFFVRDDVLKETFESVRKARPRRLLLWQDGAREGRQEDVEGIERCRKIVDNIDWNCEVYKNYQTRNWGCDPSTFLSHKWAFSIVDKCIILEDDCVPSQSFYPYCKELLDRYEYDTRINRICGMCNLENYDCLLYTSPSPRDYAAS
;
A
#
# COMPACT_ATOMS: atom_id res chain seq x y z
N MET A 1 1.07 1.16 -32.73
CA MET A 1 1.93 2.07 -31.92
C MET A 1 1.48 1.94 -30.48
N ASN A 2 2.34 1.47 -29.57
CA ASN A 2 2.01 1.53 -28.15
C ASN A 2 1.91 3.02 -27.76
N PRO A 3 0.82 3.43 -27.11
CA PRO A 3 0.74 4.80 -26.61
C PRO A 3 1.92 5.05 -25.66
N ALA A 4 2.55 6.21 -25.81
CA ALA A 4 3.65 6.58 -24.91
C ALA A 4 3.14 6.57 -23.46
N LEU A 5 3.87 5.90 -22.55
CA LEU A 5 3.53 5.88 -21.13
C LEU A 5 3.54 7.30 -20.58
N LYS A 6 2.55 7.63 -19.74
CA LYS A 6 2.53 8.90 -19.00
C LYS A 6 3.72 8.97 -18.05
N SER A 7 4.28 10.15 -17.81
CA SER A 7 5.28 10.32 -16.77
C SER A 7 4.69 10.05 -15.37
N TRP A 8 5.53 9.64 -14.42
CA TRP A 8 5.13 9.65 -13.01
C TRP A 8 4.84 11.11 -12.57
N ASN A 9 3.99 11.26 -11.56
CA ASN A 9 3.51 12.55 -11.07
C ASN A 9 4.01 12.86 -9.66
N ILE A 10 4.24 11.84 -8.84
CA ILE A 10 4.68 12.00 -7.45
C ILE A 10 5.86 11.07 -7.14
N ASP A 11 6.93 11.62 -6.58
CA ASP A 11 8.10 10.86 -6.13
C ASP A 11 7.85 10.25 -4.75
N VAL A 12 7.06 9.18 -4.76
CA VAL A 12 6.75 8.37 -3.59
C VAL A 12 6.67 6.91 -3.99
N SER A 13 6.96 6.02 -3.05
CA SER A 13 6.73 4.59 -3.20
C SER A 13 5.34 4.24 -2.64
N VAL A 14 4.60 3.39 -3.34
CA VAL A 14 3.29 2.87 -2.89
C VAL A 14 3.34 1.36 -2.88
N LEU A 15 3.03 0.75 -1.73
CA LEU A 15 2.78 -0.69 -1.60
C LEU A 15 1.28 -0.92 -1.62
N ILE A 16 0.82 -1.84 -2.48
CA ILE A 16 -0.55 -2.37 -2.43
C ILE A 16 -0.48 -3.81 -1.96
N ILE A 17 -1.19 -4.11 -0.87
CA ILE A 17 -1.36 -5.46 -0.31
C ILE A 17 -2.75 -5.95 -0.72
N PHE A 18 -2.84 -7.06 -1.44
CA PHE A 18 -4.10 -7.56 -1.95
C PHE A 18 -4.14 -9.09 -1.98
N PHE A 19 -5.34 -9.65 -2.15
CA PHE A 19 -5.53 -11.10 -2.22
C PHE A 19 -6.41 -11.51 -3.42
N VAL A 20 -7.73 -11.60 -3.25
CA VAL A 20 -8.67 -12.14 -4.26
C VAL A 20 -9.83 -11.21 -4.59
N ARG A 21 -9.96 -10.07 -3.90
CA ARG A 21 -11.08 -9.14 -4.00
C ARG A 21 -10.86 -8.16 -5.15
N ASP A 22 -11.16 -8.58 -6.36
CA ASP A 22 -10.93 -7.80 -7.58
C ASP A 22 -11.84 -6.57 -7.70
N ASP A 23 -13.03 -6.61 -7.12
CA ASP A 23 -14.00 -5.51 -7.09
C ASP A 23 -13.46 -4.29 -6.33
N VAL A 24 -13.02 -4.46 -5.08
CA VAL A 24 -12.48 -3.37 -4.25
C VAL A 24 -11.07 -2.95 -4.70
N LEU A 25 -10.22 -3.91 -5.09
CA LEU A 25 -8.88 -3.63 -5.59
C LEU A 25 -8.90 -2.70 -6.80
N LYS A 26 -9.89 -2.82 -7.66
CA LYS A 26 -10.04 -1.97 -8.85
C LYS A 26 -10.11 -0.48 -8.48
N GLU A 27 -10.88 -0.14 -7.45
CA GLU A 27 -11.02 1.24 -6.99
C GLU A 27 -9.73 1.77 -6.36
N THR A 28 -9.10 0.97 -5.51
CA THR A 28 -7.80 1.31 -4.91
C THR A 28 -6.73 1.51 -5.96
N PHE A 29 -6.62 0.58 -6.93
CA PHE A 29 -5.64 0.69 -8.00
C PHE A 29 -5.90 1.90 -8.91
N GLU A 30 -7.15 2.24 -9.21
CA GLU A 30 -7.50 3.43 -9.99
C GLU A 30 -7.11 4.75 -9.25
N SER A 31 -7.23 4.78 -7.93
CA SER A 31 -6.73 5.91 -7.14
C SER A 31 -5.20 6.05 -7.28
N VAL A 32 -4.46 4.95 -7.14
CA VAL A 32 -3.00 4.91 -7.32
C VAL A 32 -2.60 5.28 -8.76
N ARG A 33 -3.33 4.76 -9.76
CA ARG A 33 -3.12 5.06 -11.18
C ARG A 33 -3.28 6.55 -11.52
N LYS A 34 -4.22 7.25 -10.87
CA LYS A 34 -4.39 8.71 -11.00
C LYS A 34 -3.23 9.46 -10.34
N ALA A 35 -2.76 9.02 -9.20
CA ALA A 35 -1.63 9.61 -8.49
C ALA A 35 -0.30 9.41 -9.23
N ARG A 36 -0.14 8.33 -9.98
CA ARG A 36 1.06 7.96 -10.74
C ARG A 36 2.35 8.05 -9.90
N PRO A 37 2.48 7.19 -8.86
CA PRO A 37 3.69 7.17 -8.07
C PRO A 37 4.90 6.72 -8.89
N ARG A 38 6.10 7.16 -8.49
CA ARG A 38 7.35 6.76 -9.12
C ARG A 38 7.65 5.29 -8.96
N ARG A 39 7.31 4.69 -7.79
CA ARG A 39 7.50 3.27 -7.49
C ARG A 39 6.21 2.63 -7.03
N LEU A 40 5.96 1.44 -7.55
CA LEU A 40 4.80 0.62 -7.18
C LEU A 40 5.28 -0.77 -6.73
N LEU A 41 4.97 -1.11 -5.50
CA LEU A 41 5.23 -2.42 -4.92
C LEU A 41 3.90 -3.16 -4.81
N LEU A 42 3.85 -4.38 -5.31
CA LEU A 42 2.66 -5.22 -5.37
C LEU A 42 2.91 -6.50 -4.58
N TRP A 43 2.21 -6.64 -3.47
CA TRP A 43 2.24 -7.86 -2.65
C TRP A 43 0.90 -8.56 -2.75
N GLN A 44 0.93 -9.84 -3.13
CA GLN A 44 -0.27 -10.67 -3.18
C GLN A 44 -0.06 -11.96 -2.42
N ASP A 45 -0.98 -12.29 -1.50
CA ASP A 45 -0.98 -13.57 -0.80
C ASP A 45 -1.37 -14.71 -1.75
N GLY A 46 -0.94 -15.94 -1.43
CA GLY A 46 -1.23 -17.10 -2.23
C GLY A 46 -2.63 -17.68 -1.97
N ALA A 47 -3.09 -18.57 -2.86
CA ALA A 47 -4.37 -19.24 -2.69
C ALA A 47 -4.38 -20.14 -1.45
N ARG A 48 -5.53 -20.21 -0.77
CA ARG A 48 -5.78 -21.20 0.28
C ARG A 48 -5.85 -22.59 -0.33
N GLU A 49 -5.36 -23.57 0.37
CA GLU A 49 -5.34 -24.96 -0.10
C GLU A 49 -6.76 -25.47 -0.44
N GLY A 50 -6.92 -26.05 -1.63
CA GLY A 50 -8.18 -26.59 -2.11
C GLY A 50 -9.23 -25.54 -2.53
N ARG A 51 -8.88 -24.24 -2.57
CA ARG A 51 -9.80 -23.17 -2.97
C ARG A 51 -9.54 -22.71 -4.40
N GLN A 52 -10.24 -23.30 -5.37
CA GLN A 52 -10.11 -22.92 -6.78
C GLN A 52 -10.57 -21.48 -7.03
N GLU A 53 -11.56 -21.02 -6.30
CA GLU A 53 -12.06 -19.63 -6.36
C GLU A 53 -10.98 -18.59 -6.00
N ASP A 54 -10.04 -18.93 -5.10
CA ASP A 54 -8.92 -18.05 -4.76
C ASP A 54 -7.96 -17.94 -5.96
N VAL A 55 -7.67 -19.02 -6.64
CA VAL A 55 -6.80 -19.02 -7.83
C VAL A 55 -7.38 -18.09 -8.90
N GLU A 56 -8.68 -18.21 -9.18
CA GLU A 56 -9.37 -17.34 -10.13
C GLU A 56 -9.38 -15.88 -9.70
N GLY A 57 -9.64 -15.61 -8.40
CA GLY A 57 -9.59 -14.26 -7.84
C GLY A 57 -8.21 -13.64 -7.94
N ILE A 58 -7.15 -14.40 -7.62
CA ILE A 58 -5.75 -14.01 -7.76
C ILE A 58 -5.46 -13.56 -9.21
N GLU A 59 -5.89 -14.35 -10.19
CA GLU A 59 -5.67 -14.00 -11.60
C GLU A 59 -6.44 -12.74 -12.03
N ARG A 60 -7.68 -12.56 -11.55
CA ARG A 60 -8.44 -11.34 -11.82
C ARG A 60 -7.77 -10.10 -11.22
N CYS A 61 -7.30 -10.19 -9.98
CA CYS A 61 -6.56 -9.12 -9.31
C CYS A 61 -5.27 -8.75 -10.07
N ARG A 62 -4.50 -9.75 -10.53
CA ARG A 62 -3.28 -9.52 -11.31
C ARG A 62 -3.55 -8.76 -12.62
N LYS A 63 -4.62 -9.08 -13.32
CA LYS A 63 -5.04 -8.36 -14.55
C LYS A 63 -5.34 -6.89 -14.28
N ILE A 64 -5.86 -6.55 -13.09
CA ILE A 64 -6.11 -5.16 -12.69
C ILE A 64 -4.78 -4.42 -12.50
N VAL A 65 -3.90 -4.95 -11.65
CA VAL A 65 -2.65 -4.27 -11.28
C VAL A 65 -1.60 -4.30 -12.38
N ASP A 66 -1.76 -5.11 -13.42
CA ASP A 66 -0.91 -5.12 -14.61
C ASP A 66 -1.27 -4.00 -15.61
N ASN A 67 -2.41 -3.33 -15.43
CA ASN A 67 -2.85 -2.24 -16.31
C ASN A 67 -2.18 -0.89 -15.95
N ILE A 68 -0.84 -0.89 -15.92
CA ILE A 68 -0.03 0.27 -15.61
C ILE A 68 0.21 1.06 -16.89
N ASP A 69 -0.28 2.31 -16.95
CA ASP A 69 -0.19 3.20 -18.11
C ASP A 69 0.73 4.42 -17.88
N TRP A 70 1.53 4.39 -16.83
CA TRP A 70 2.54 5.42 -16.55
C TRP A 70 3.92 4.81 -16.31
N ASN A 71 4.95 5.61 -16.48
CA ASN A 71 6.33 5.19 -16.26
C ASN A 71 6.60 5.10 -14.74
N CYS A 72 6.74 3.89 -14.21
CA CYS A 72 7.12 3.65 -12.82
C CYS A 72 7.99 2.41 -12.68
N GLU A 73 8.75 2.37 -11.60
CA GLU A 73 9.50 1.19 -11.19
C GLU A 73 8.54 0.23 -10.47
N VAL A 74 8.32 -0.98 -11.03
CA VAL A 74 7.36 -1.95 -10.49
C VAL A 74 8.08 -3.12 -9.87
N TYR A 75 7.76 -3.40 -8.61
CA TYR A 75 8.24 -4.56 -7.86
C TYR A 75 7.06 -5.46 -7.51
N LYS A 76 7.16 -6.74 -7.84
CA LYS A 76 6.08 -7.72 -7.60
C LYS A 76 6.59 -8.82 -6.68
N ASN A 77 5.82 -9.14 -5.65
CA ASN A 77 6.06 -10.28 -4.77
C ASN A 77 4.75 -11.04 -4.55
N TYR A 78 4.55 -12.05 -5.37
CA TYR A 78 3.35 -12.88 -5.36
C TYR A 78 3.65 -14.21 -4.68
N GLN A 79 2.94 -14.48 -3.60
CA GLN A 79 3.16 -15.66 -2.77
C GLN A 79 2.58 -16.90 -3.43
N THR A 80 3.25 -18.03 -3.23
CA THR A 80 2.81 -19.34 -3.75
C THR A 80 1.94 -20.09 -2.75
N ARG A 81 1.93 -19.68 -1.47
CA ARG A 81 1.08 -20.22 -0.41
C ARG A 81 0.33 -19.10 0.28
N ASN A 82 -0.78 -19.44 0.91
CA ASN A 82 -1.52 -18.50 1.75
C ASN A 82 -0.85 -18.39 3.12
N TRP A 83 -0.54 -17.16 3.52
CA TRP A 83 0.02 -16.85 4.83
C TRP A 83 -1.05 -16.40 5.83
N GLY A 84 -2.22 -15.99 5.34
CA GLY A 84 -3.26 -15.34 6.13
C GLY A 84 -2.99 -13.85 6.35
N CYS A 85 -3.98 -13.15 6.86
CA CYS A 85 -4.00 -11.69 6.94
C CYS A 85 -2.76 -11.12 7.67
N ASP A 86 -2.61 -11.43 8.96
CA ASP A 86 -1.56 -10.83 9.81
C ASP A 86 -0.13 -11.18 9.35
N PRO A 87 0.20 -12.48 9.11
CA PRO A 87 1.53 -12.82 8.62
C PRO A 87 1.83 -12.23 7.25
N SER A 88 0.85 -12.20 6.34
CA SER A 88 1.01 -11.63 5.00
C SER A 88 1.30 -10.14 5.08
N THR A 89 0.57 -9.40 5.91
CA THR A 89 0.79 -7.97 6.15
C THR A 89 2.20 -7.72 6.71
N PHE A 90 2.63 -8.48 7.72
CA PHE A 90 3.98 -8.34 8.28
C PHE A 90 5.07 -8.62 7.24
N LEU A 91 4.92 -9.68 6.45
CA LEU A 91 5.90 -10.08 5.43
C LEU A 91 5.96 -9.06 4.29
N SER A 92 4.82 -8.49 3.90
CA SER A 92 4.75 -7.45 2.87
C SER A 92 5.51 -6.18 3.29
N HIS A 93 5.34 -5.75 4.55
CA HIS A 93 6.08 -4.60 5.09
C HIS A 93 7.58 -4.89 5.14
N LYS A 94 7.98 -6.05 5.67
CA LYS A 94 9.38 -6.46 5.72
C LYS A 94 10.02 -6.48 4.33
N TRP A 95 9.31 -6.99 3.35
CA TRP A 95 9.77 -7.00 1.96
C TRP A 95 9.85 -5.58 1.38
N ALA A 96 8.82 -4.76 1.53
CA ALA A 96 8.80 -3.40 1.00
C ALA A 96 9.97 -2.57 1.56
N PHE A 97 10.19 -2.62 2.88
CA PHE A 97 11.29 -1.89 3.54
C PHE A 97 12.68 -2.51 3.32
N SER A 98 12.79 -3.64 2.62
CA SER A 98 14.07 -4.10 2.08
C SER A 98 14.42 -3.44 0.73
N ILE A 99 13.47 -2.75 0.11
CA ILE A 99 13.61 -2.10 -1.20
C ILE A 99 13.61 -0.58 -1.08
N VAL A 100 12.78 -0.03 -0.18
CA VAL A 100 12.58 1.40 0.00
C VAL A 100 12.57 1.77 1.49
N ASP A 101 13.07 2.96 1.82
CA ASP A 101 13.15 3.44 3.21
C ASP A 101 11.81 3.96 3.72
N LYS A 102 10.94 4.42 2.81
CA LYS A 102 9.62 4.97 3.12
C LYS A 102 8.63 4.67 2.00
N CYS A 103 7.39 4.33 2.36
CA CYS A 103 6.32 4.13 1.38
C CYS A 103 4.93 4.37 1.97
N ILE A 104 3.99 4.66 1.10
CA ILE A 104 2.56 4.60 1.40
C ILE A 104 2.13 3.14 1.32
N ILE A 105 1.40 2.66 2.32
CA ILE A 105 0.90 1.28 2.37
C ILE A 105 -0.62 1.33 2.27
N LEU A 106 -1.18 0.61 1.31
CA LEU A 106 -2.60 0.49 1.05
C LEU A 106 -2.99 -0.98 1.04
N GLU A 107 -4.10 -1.31 1.70
CA GLU A 107 -4.79 -2.59 1.49
C GLU A 107 -5.73 -2.47 0.29
N ASP A 108 -6.22 -3.60 -0.23
CA ASP A 108 -7.03 -3.64 -1.45
C ASP A 108 -8.37 -2.89 -1.36
N ASP A 109 -8.87 -2.60 -0.13
CA ASP A 109 -10.08 -1.83 0.14
C ASP A 109 -9.83 -0.38 0.62
N CYS A 110 -8.59 0.08 0.58
CA CYS A 110 -8.23 1.45 0.93
C CYS A 110 -8.21 2.35 -0.31
N VAL A 111 -9.23 3.21 -0.47
CA VAL A 111 -9.34 4.14 -1.60
C VAL A 111 -9.00 5.57 -1.14
N PRO A 112 -7.72 5.99 -1.18
CA PRO A 112 -7.34 7.33 -0.74
C PRO A 112 -7.78 8.41 -1.75
N SER A 113 -8.08 9.60 -1.22
CA SER A 113 -8.27 10.79 -2.05
C SER A 113 -6.97 11.20 -2.75
N GLN A 114 -7.05 11.96 -3.82
CA GLN A 114 -5.84 12.40 -4.54
C GLN A 114 -4.97 13.34 -3.71
N SER A 115 -5.52 14.05 -2.74
CA SER A 115 -4.76 14.89 -1.80
C SER A 115 -3.95 14.09 -0.77
N PHE A 116 -4.29 12.83 -0.55
CA PHE A 116 -3.57 11.95 0.37
C PHE A 116 -2.11 11.71 -0.04
N TYR A 117 -1.85 11.55 -1.32
CA TYR A 117 -0.50 11.26 -1.82
C TYR A 117 0.49 12.41 -1.59
N PRO A 118 0.20 13.67 -1.98
CA PRO A 118 1.08 14.78 -1.66
C PRO A 118 1.18 15.06 -0.15
N TYR A 119 0.09 14.86 0.60
CA TYR A 119 0.11 14.92 2.06
C TYR A 119 1.12 13.93 2.65
N CYS A 120 1.03 12.66 2.27
CA CYS A 120 2.00 11.65 2.74
C CYS A 120 3.42 11.99 2.32
N LYS A 121 3.64 12.40 1.07
CA LYS A 121 4.98 12.77 0.60
C LYS A 121 5.58 13.90 1.43
N GLU A 122 4.83 14.97 1.65
CA GLU A 122 5.28 16.10 2.44
C GLU A 122 5.68 15.69 3.87
N LEU A 123 4.83 14.90 4.54
CA LEU A 123 5.10 14.50 5.91
C LEU A 123 6.21 13.45 6.02
N LEU A 124 6.31 12.51 5.07
CA LEU A 124 7.39 11.54 5.00
C LEU A 124 8.76 12.21 4.79
N ASP A 125 8.79 13.29 4.00
CA ASP A 125 10.02 14.07 3.80
C ASP A 125 10.32 14.96 5.02
N ARG A 126 9.31 15.61 5.59
CA ARG A 126 9.47 16.51 6.74
C ARG A 126 10.00 15.80 7.98
N TYR A 127 9.53 14.58 8.22
CA TYR A 127 9.83 13.81 9.43
C TYR A 127 10.81 12.66 9.18
N GLU A 128 11.50 12.63 8.04
CA GLU A 128 12.42 11.56 7.65
C GLU A 128 13.46 11.21 8.72
N TYR A 129 13.95 12.23 9.43
CA TYR A 129 14.99 12.07 10.47
C TYR A 129 14.45 12.14 11.90
N ASP A 130 13.15 12.28 12.09
CA ASP A 130 12.54 12.29 13.42
C ASP A 130 12.17 10.88 13.87
N THR A 131 13.06 10.24 14.62
CA THR A 131 12.90 8.85 15.09
C THR A 131 11.73 8.62 16.04
N ARG A 132 11.04 9.67 16.48
CA ARG A 132 9.80 9.58 17.27
C ARG A 132 8.59 9.28 16.42
N ILE A 133 8.67 9.54 15.10
CA ILE A 133 7.59 9.37 14.15
C ILE A 133 7.93 8.19 13.25
N ASN A 134 7.19 7.11 13.40
CA ASN A 134 7.37 5.90 12.58
C ASN A 134 6.21 5.65 11.61
N ARG A 135 5.09 6.38 11.75
CA ARG A 135 3.90 6.22 10.91
C ARG A 135 3.15 7.54 10.75
N ILE A 136 2.59 7.73 9.57
CA ILE A 136 1.67 8.81 9.22
C ILE A 136 0.36 8.17 8.78
N CYS A 137 -0.76 8.53 9.41
CA CYS A 137 -2.09 8.01 9.08
C CYS A 137 -2.89 9.05 8.30
N GLY A 138 -3.62 8.60 7.29
CA GLY A 138 -4.50 9.43 6.48
C GLY A 138 -5.96 9.42 6.93
N MET A 139 -6.28 8.67 7.99
CA MET A 139 -7.64 8.57 8.51
C MET A 139 -7.74 9.30 9.84
N CYS A 140 -8.73 10.19 9.96
CA CYS A 140 -9.13 10.82 11.21
C CYS A 140 -10.64 10.60 11.40
N ASN A 141 -11.01 9.91 12.47
CA ASN A 141 -12.42 9.66 12.82
C ASN A 141 -13.05 10.79 13.66
N LEU A 142 -12.32 11.88 13.89
CA LEU A 142 -12.74 13.01 14.68
C LEU A 142 -12.96 14.22 13.76
N GLU A 143 -14.16 14.80 13.78
CA GLU A 143 -14.52 15.96 12.96
C GLU A 143 -13.76 17.24 13.34
N ASN A 144 -13.37 17.36 14.62
CA ASN A 144 -12.54 18.46 15.13
C ASN A 144 -11.52 17.91 16.10
N TYR A 145 -10.24 18.05 15.80
CA TYR A 145 -9.15 17.65 16.67
C TYR A 145 -8.06 18.71 16.68
N ASP A 146 -7.84 19.32 17.85
CA ASP A 146 -6.63 20.10 18.09
C ASP A 146 -5.46 19.12 18.14
N CYS A 147 -4.69 19.10 17.06
CA CYS A 147 -3.67 18.11 16.78
C CYS A 147 -2.54 18.16 17.80
N LEU A 148 -2.65 17.35 18.84
CA LEU A 148 -1.50 16.88 19.57
C LEU A 148 -0.94 15.66 18.84
N LEU A 149 0.35 15.60 18.62
CA LEU A 149 1.06 14.50 17.99
C LEU A 149 0.66 13.17 18.65
N TYR A 150 -0.11 12.35 17.95
CA TYR A 150 -0.53 11.05 18.47
C TYR A 150 0.55 10.03 18.13
N THR A 151 1.31 9.60 19.12
CA THR A 151 2.13 8.40 19.00
C THR A 151 1.25 7.19 19.24
N SER A 152 1.19 6.27 18.29
CA SER A 152 0.54 4.97 18.49
C SER A 152 1.19 4.29 19.70
N PRO A 153 0.43 3.77 20.69
CA PRO A 153 1.03 3.09 21.82
C PRO A 153 1.86 1.90 21.32
N SER A 154 3.09 1.82 21.81
CA SER A 154 3.96 0.70 21.49
C SER A 154 3.45 -0.57 22.21
N PRO A 155 3.75 -1.78 21.72
CA PRO A 155 3.44 -3.01 22.43
C PRO A 155 4.00 -3.05 23.86
N ARG A 156 4.99 -2.23 24.21
CA ARG A 156 5.52 -2.07 25.55
C ARG A 156 4.57 -1.33 26.50
N ASP A 157 3.70 -0.48 25.98
CA ASP A 157 2.77 0.31 26.79
C ASP A 157 1.60 -0.55 27.30
N TYR A 158 1.32 -1.69 26.65
CA TYR A 158 0.33 -2.68 27.10
C TYR A 158 0.89 -3.71 28.10
N ALA A 159 2.19 -3.80 28.27
CA ALA A 159 2.81 -4.75 29.19
C ALA A 159 2.96 -4.20 30.63
N ALA A 160 2.54 -2.96 30.88
CA ALA A 160 2.66 -2.26 32.15
C ALA A 160 1.32 -1.97 32.86
N SER A 161 0.21 -2.58 32.38
CA SER A 161 -1.13 -2.45 33.02
C SER A 161 -1.64 -3.77 33.57
#